data_fb9d7610dfa229c0e6a69e1866e44372
#
_entry.id   fb9d7610dfa229c0e6a69e1866e44372
#
_cell.length_a   1.000
_cell.length_b   1.000
_cell.length_c   1.000
_cell.angle_alpha   90.00
_cell.angle_beta   90.00
_cell.angle_gamma   90.00
#
_symmetry.space_group_name_H-M   'P 1'
#
loop_
_entity.id
_entity.type
_entity.pdbx_description
1 polymer ?
#
loop_
_entity_poly.entity_id
_entity_poly.type
_entity_poly.pdbx_seq_one_letter_code
_entity_poly.pdbx_strand_id
1 'polypeptide(L)'
;DGSNFENLVNFKTNKTSPKHGWYNYKQGYGELLIKSIIEREKLSRNDFILDPFCGVGTTNLTAQSLGYKSIGFDINPMAVFATKIKTHYFSKEEIKEIEMRLNSFILPDKAVRIENSKVVDTSFTPDVLDILLKIRTYADSIVNEFVSGLFRFALLSIIDDCSLKVKDGNGLKIKKNYKPILNLVSHYLDKTKRMLDDIQIANYDTECQAIYGSMINEETFNRIKDRKVGLCVFSP
;
A
#
# COMPACT_ATOMS: atom_id res chain seq x y z
N ASP A 1 -25.73 5.41 19.89
CA ASP A 1 -25.75 4.46 18.75
C ASP A 1 -24.36 3.84 18.53
N GLY A 2 -24.06 2.79 19.32
CA GLY A 2 -22.75 2.12 19.28
C GLY A 2 -22.44 1.42 17.94
N SER A 3 -23.46 1.03 17.17
CA SER A 3 -23.30 0.35 15.87
C SER A 3 -22.67 1.25 14.78
N ASN A 4 -22.82 2.57 14.86
CA ASN A 4 -22.18 3.50 13.93
C ASN A 4 -20.69 3.68 14.21
N PHE A 5 -20.26 3.57 15.47
CA PHE A 5 -18.86 3.79 15.85
C PHE A 5 -17.97 2.60 15.46
N GLU A 6 -18.45 1.36 15.60
CA GLU A 6 -17.71 0.16 15.17
C GLU A 6 -17.40 0.15 13.67
N ASN A 7 -18.33 0.65 12.85
CA ASN A 7 -18.13 0.76 11.40
C ASN A 7 -17.12 1.85 11.02
N LEU A 8 -16.99 2.91 11.82
CA LEU A 8 -16.01 3.98 11.60
C LEU A 8 -14.58 3.52 11.93
N VAL A 9 -14.42 2.72 12.98
CA VAL A 9 -13.10 2.31 13.49
C VAL A 9 -12.50 1.13 12.70
N ASN A 10 -13.34 0.34 12.01
CA ASN A 10 -12.91 -0.92 11.42
C ASN A 10 -12.34 -0.75 10.01
N PHE A 11 -11.13 -1.28 9.77
CA PHE A 11 -10.50 -1.35 8.45
C PHE A 11 -11.33 -2.10 7.38
N LYS A 12 -12.36 -2.84 7.76
CA LYS A 12 -13.21 -3.58 6.80
C LYS A 12 -13.82 -2.67 5.74
N THR A 13 -14.15 -1.42 6.06
CA THR A 13 -14.70 -0.44 5.14
C THR A 13 -13.70 -0.04 4.05
N ASN A 14 -12.41 -0.06 4.37
CA ASN A 14 -11.35 0.30 3.42
C ASN A 14 -11.19 -0.72 2.26
N LYS A 15 -11.69 -1.95 2.42
CA LYS A 15 -11.51 -3.01 1.40
C LYS A 15 -12.16 -2.72 0.06
N THR A 16 -13.22 -1.92 0.06
CA THR A 16 -13.97 -1.54 -1.14
C THR A 16 -13.68 -0.12 -1.60
N SER A 17 -12.90 0.63 -0.82
CA SER A 17 -12.55 2.01 -1.16
C SER A 17 -11.33 2.05 -2.09
N PRO A 18 -11.37 2.87 -3.15
CA PRO A 18 -10.26 3.00 -4.10
C PRO A 18 -8.93 3.29 -3.40
N LYS A 19 -7.87 2.65 -3.84
CA LYS A 19 -6.51 2.71 -3.27
C LYS A 19 -6.40 2.21 -1.81
N HIS A 20 -7.40 2.45 -0.93
CA HIS A 20 -7.39 1.93 0.44
C HIS A 20 -7.40 0.40 0.46
N GLY A 21 -8.20 -0.24 -0.40
CA GLY A 21 -8.34 -1.70 -0.53
C GLY A 21 -7.17 -2.42 -1.20
N TRP A 22 -6.11 -1.72 -1.61
CA TRP A 22 -4.99 -2.35 -2.32
C TRP A 22 -4.21 -3.36 -1.48
N TYR A 23 -4.14 -3.13 -0.17
CA TYR A 23 -3.45 -4.01 0.75
C TYR A 23 -4.24 -4.19 2.05
N ASN A 24 -4.43 -5.44 2.48
CA ASN A 24 -5.16 -5.76 3.70
C ASN A 24 -4.28 -5.60 4.95
N TYR A 25 -4.32 -4.42 5.56
CA TYR A 25 -3.53 -4.13 6.76
C TYR A 25 -4.39 -4.25 8.02
N LYS A 26 -4.16 -5.32 8.79
CA LYS A 26 -5.01 -5.68 9.95
C LYS A 26 -4.97 -4.69 11.12
N GLN A 27 -3.93 -3.87 11.20
CA GLN A 27 -3.70 -2.91 12.29
C GLN A 27 -4.16 -1.49 11.92
N GLY A 28 -4.83 -1.31 10.78
CA GLY A 28 -5.29 -0.01 10.32
C GLY A 28 -6.72 0.29 10.77
N TYR A 29 -7.02 1.56 10.93
CA TYR A 29 -8.37 2.09 11.13
C TYR A 29 -9.08 2.39 9.81
N GLY A 30 -10.40 2.64 9.89
CA GLY A 30 -11.22 2.98 8.72
C GLY A 30 -10.99 4.41 8.21
N GLU A 31 -11.04 4.60 6.89
CA GLU A 31 -10.95 5.93 6.26
C GLU A 31 -12.04 6.87 6.76
N LEU A 32 -13.25 6.35 7.03
CA LEU A 32 -14.40 7.14 7.50
C LEU A 32 -14.14 7.80 8.86
N LEU A 33 -13.36 7.14 9.74
CA LEU A 33 -12.95 7.75 11.01
C LEU A 33 -12.08 8.97 10.76
N ILE A 34 -11.06 8.84 9.91
CA ILE A 34 -10.13 9.93 9.59
C ILE A 34 -10.88 11.07 8.90
N LYS A 35 -11.76 10.75 7.97
CA LYS A 35 -12.61 11.73 7.31
C LYS A 35 -13.43 12.53 8.32
N SER A 36 -14.11 11.85 9.25
CA SER A 36 -14.92 12.50 10.28
C SER A 36 -14.11 13.40 11.22
N ILE A 37 -12.86 12.99 11.54
CA ILE A 37 -11.94 13.81 12.36
C ILE A 37 -11.55 15.07 11.59
N ILE A 38 -11.07 14.94 10.35
CA ILE A 38 -10.62 16.06 9.53
C ILE A 38 -11.76 17.07 9.29
N GLU A 39 -12.99 16.58 9.01
CA GLU A 39 -14.16 17.44 8.76
C GLU A 39 -14.65 18.19 10.00
N ARG A 40 -14.36 17.68 11.20
CA ARG A 40 -14.70 18.37 12.46
C ARG A 40 -13.72 19.48 12.83
N GLU A 41 -12.47 19.36 12.38
CA GLU A 41 -11.42 20.31 12.67
C GLU A 41 -11.42 21.47 11.66
N LYS A 42 -11.22 22.69 12.14
CA LYS A 42 -11.13 23.89 11.29
C LYS A 42 -9.70 24.07 10.77
N LEU A 43 -9.28 23.17 9.87
CA LEU A 43 -7.93 23.17 9.33
C LEU A 43 -7.77 24.16 8.17
N SER A 44 -6.63 24.84 8.11
CA SER A 44 -6.22 25.57 6.92
C SER A 44 -5.74 24.58 5.84
N ARG A 45 -6.04 24.87 4.57
CA ARG A 45 -5.53 24.09 3.43
C ARG A 45 -3.99 24.12 3.29
N ASN A 46 -3.35 25.08 3.95
CA ASN A 46 -1.89 25.20 3.98
C ASN A 46 -1.25 24.37 5.09
N ASP A 47 -2.03 23.92 6.07
CA ASP A 47 -1.52 23.13 7.18
C ASP A 47 -1.39 21.66 6.77
N PHE A 48 -0.42 20.97 7.37
CA PHE A 48 -0.22 19.53 7.16
C PHE A 48 -0.99 18.72 8.19
N ILE A 49 -1.52 17.58 7.74
CA ILE A 49 -1.99 16.52 8.63
C ILE A 49 -0.84 15.53 8.82
N LEU A 50 -0.48 15.29 10.07
CA LEU A 50 0.63 14.42 10.46
C LEU A 50 0.12 13.10 10.99
N ASP A 51 0.70 12.00 10.50
CA ASP A 51 0.54 10.66 11.07
C ASP A 51 1.93 10.08 11.41
N PRO A 52 2.35 10.07 12.69
CA PRO A 52 3.66 9.58 13.08
C PRO A 52 3.82 8.05 13.03
N PHE A 53 2.73 7.31 12.76
CA PHE A 53 2.69 5.85 12.61
C PHE A 53 1.79 5.46 11.43
N CYS A 54 2.08 5.99 10.24
CA CYS A 54 1.14 6.01 9.12
C CYS A 54 0.78 4.64 8.56
N GLY A 55 1.52 3.59 8.90
CA GLY A 55 1.26 2.27 8.37
C GLY A 55 1.19 2.29 6.84
N VAL A 56 0.12 1.78 6.29
CA VAL A 56 -0.12 1.78 4.83
C VAL A 56 -0.89 3.01 4.34
N GLY A 57 -0.85 4.12 5.10
CA GLY A 57 -1.24 5.45 4.65
C GLY A 57 -2.73 5.75 4.66
N THR A 58 -3.52 5.20 5.58
CA THR A 58 -4.96 5.53 5.65
C THR A 58 -5.19 7.02 5.91
N THR A 59 -4.51 7.59 6.91
CA THR A 59 -4.58 9.04 7.18
C THR A 59 -4.15 9.87 5.97
N ASN A 60 -3.01 9.50 5.38
CA ASN A 60 -2.42 10.25 4.27
C ASN A 60 -3.32 10.27 3.04
N LEU A 61 -3.85 9.11 2.63
CA LEU A 61 -4.72 9.00 1.47
C LEU A 61 -6.06 9.70 1.72
N THR A 62 -6.63 9.60 2.93
CA THR A 62 -7.86 10.29 3.28
C THR A 62 -7.67 11.81 3.31
N ALA A 63 -6.57 12.30 3.89
CA ALA A 63 -6.22 13.72 3.86
C ALA A 63 -6.13 14.23 2.41
N GLN A 64 -5.41 13.51 1.56
CA GLN A 64 -5.22 13.83 0.15
C GLN A 64 -6.57 13.88 -0.61
N SER A 65 -7.47 12.92 -0.38
CA SER A 65 -8.81 12.90 -0.99
C SER A 65 -9.68 14.09 -0.61
N LEU A 66 -9.42 14.66 0.57
CA LEU A 66 -10.09 15.87 1.07
C LEU A 66 -9.34 17.15 0.69
N GLY A 67 -8.23 17.08 -0.06
CA GLY A 67 -7.41 18.21 -0.50
C GLY A 67 -6.54 18.82 0.59
N TYR A 68 -6.16 18.04 1.62
CA TYR A 68 -5.22 18.44 2.65
C TYR A 68 -3.86 17.81 2.43
N LYS A 69 -2.81 18.60 2.64
CA LYS A 69 -1.42 18.11 2.66
C LYS A 69 -1.20 17.17 3.83
N SER A 70 -0.35 16.16 3.64
CA SER A 70 -0.11 15.21 4.73
C SER A 70 1.35 14.73 4.79
N ILE A 71 1.76 14.34 5.99
CA ILE A 71 3.06 13.73 6.25
C ILE A 71 2.83 12.49 7.09
N GLY A 72 3.37 11.36 6.65
CA GLY A 72 3.36 10.11 7.39
C GLY A 72 4.77 9.61 7.70
N PHE A 73 4.96 9.06 8.89
CA PHE A 73 6.18 8.37 9.28
C PHE A 73 5.88 6.92 9.59
N ASP A 74 6.79 6.04 9.26
CA ASP A 74 6.77 4.66 9.73
C ASP A 74 8.19 4.08 9.74
N ILE A 75 8.46 3.20 10.70
CA ILE A 75 9.73 2.44 10.77
C ILE A 75 9.72 1.19 9.90
N ASN A 76 8.56 0.82 9.36
CA ASN A 76 8.42 -0.31 8.46
C ASN A 76 8.58 0.16 7.00
N PRO A 77 9.66 -0.23 6.30
CA PRO A 77 9.91 0.22 4.93
C PRO A 77 8.81 -0.21 3.95
N MET A 78 8.13 -1.34 4.19
CA MET A 78 7.00 -1.79 3.38
C MET A 78 5.79 -0.87 3.55
N ALA A 79 5.51 -0.42 4.77
CA ALA A 79 4.42 0.50 5.07
C ALA A 79 4.64 1.85 4.37
N VAL A 80 5.85 2.40 4.49
CA VAL A 80 6.25 3.63 3.78
C VAL A 80 6.13 3.47 2.26
N PHE A 81 6.61 2.36 1.72
CA PHE A 81 6.48 2.04 0.29
C PHE A 81 5.01 2.01 -0.14
N ALA A 82 4.16 1.30 0.61
CA ALA A 82 2.72 1.23 0.33
C ALA A 82 2.06 2.61 0.34
N THR A 83 2.39 3.44 1.34
CA THR A 83 1.88 4.81 1.44
C THR A 83 2.32 5.65 0.26
N LYS A 84 3.60 5.62 -0.12
CA LYS A 84 4.13 6.34 -1.29
C LYS A 84 3.39 6.00 -2.56
N ILE A 85 3.18 4.71 -2.85
CA ILE A 85 2.52 4.29 -4.07
C ILE A 85 1.03 4.65 -4.07
N LYS A 86 0.33 4.50 -2.94
CA LYS A 86 -1.08 4.86 -2.83
C LYS A 86 -1.34 6.35 -3.00
N THR A 87 -0.44 7.20 -2.51
CA THR A 87 -0.60 8.65 -2.50
C THR A 87 0.09 9.34 -3.68
N HIS A 88 0.77 8.57 -4.54
CA HIS A 88 1.34 9.12 -5.76
C HIS A 88 0.24 9.61 -6.71
N TYR A 89 0.42 10.81 -7.27
CA TYR A 89 -0.36 11.31 -8.39
C TYR A 89 0.22 10.74 -9.69
N PHE A 90 -0.50 9.83 -10.32
CA PHE A 90 -0.07 9.25 -11.59
C PHE A 90 -0.37 10.18 -12.75
N SER A 91 0.65 10.57 -13.50
CA SER A 91 0.48 11.37 -14.72
C SER A 91 -0.23 10.56 -15.81
N LYS A 92 -0.71 11.28 -16.84
CA LYS A 92 -1.34 10.62 -18.02
C LYS A 92 -0.37 9.66 -18.73
N GLU A 93 0.91 10.02 -18.77
CA GLU A 93 1.98 9.22 -19.35
C GLU A 93 2.21 7.93 -18.55
N GLU A 94 2.25 8.03 -17.23
CA GLU A 94 2.38 6.87 -16.34
C GLU A 94 1.15 5.93 -16.44
N ILE A 95 -0.06 6.48 -16.46
CA ILE A 95 -1.29 5.70 -16.66
C ILE A 95 -1.24 4.95 -17.99
N LYS A 96 -0.87 5.64 -19.08
CA LYS A 96 -0.72 5.03 -20.41
C LYS A 96 0.37 3.95 -20.43
N GLU A 97 1.49 4.16 -19.73
CA GLU A 97 2.53 3.16 -19.59
C GLU A 97 2.01 1.90 -18.86
N ILE A 98 1.26 2.08 -17.76
CA ILE A 98 0.65 0.97 -17.00
C ILE A 98 -0.31 0.18 -17.90
N GLU A 99 -1.19 0.86 -18.64
CA GLU A 99 -2.12 0.22 -19.58
C GLU A 99 -1.39 -0.60 -20.65
N MET A 100 -0.38 0.00 -21.27
CA MET A 100 0.45 -0.68 -22.29
C MET A 100 1.12 -1.93 -21.72
N ARG A 101 1.70 -1.84 -20.53
CA ARG A 101 2.39 -2.95 -19.87
C ARG A 101 1.44 -4.07 -19.46
N LEU A 102 0.22 -3.75 -19.02
CA LEU A 102 -0.81 -4.75 -18.73
C LEU A 102 -1.23 -5.50 -19.99
N ASN A 103 -1.45 -4.77 -21.11
CA ASN A 103 -1.89 -5.35 -22.36
C ASN A 103 -0.79 -6.19 -23.07
N SER A 104 0.48 -5.85 -22.84
CA SER A 104 1.64 -6.53 -23.45
C SER A 104 2.45 -7.35 -22.44
N PHE A 105 1.86 -7.72 -21.31
CA PHE A 105 2.57 -8.46 -20.28
C PHE A 105 3.05 -9.82 -20.77
N ILE A 106 4.33 -10.06 -20.64
CA ILE A 106 4.95 -11.36 -20.89
C ILE A 106 5.74 -11.73 -19.64
N LEU A 107 5.43 -12.90 -19.09
CA LEU A 107 6.17 -13.44 -17.95
C LEU A 107 7.61 -13.78 -18.38
N PRO A 108 8.65 -13.25 -17.73
CA PRO A 108 10.04 -13.59 -18.07
C PRO A 108 10.32 -15.09 -18.00
N ASP A 109 11.12 -15.62 -18.92
CA ASP A 109 11.52 -17.04 -18.91
C ASP A 109 12.34 -17.41 -17.66
N LYS A 110 13.15 -16.47 -17.18
CA LYS A 110 14.02 -16.65 -16.02
C LYS A 110 13.78 -15.57 -14.97
N ALA A 111 13.75 -15.99 -13.72
CA ALA A 111 13.74 -15.07 -12.58
C ALA A 111 15.17 -14.61 -12.25
N VAL A 112 15.32 -13.35 -11.88
CA VAL A 112 16.51 -12.90 -11.15
C VAL A 112 16.43 -13.47 -9.74
N ARG A 113 17.34 -14.40 -9.44
CA ARG A 113 17.40 -15.02 -8.11
C ARG A 113 17.91 -14.02 -7.08
N ILE A 114 17.26 -14.06 -5.92
CA ILE A 114 17.71 -13.39 -4.70
C ILE A 114 18.06 -14.46 -3.68
N GLU A 115 18.93 -14.13 -2.74
CA GLU A 115 19.07 -14.96 -1.54
C GLU A 115 17.75 -14.95 -0.78
N ASN A 116 17.08 -16.08 -0.79
CA ASN A 116 15.83 -16.23 -0.04
C ASN A 116 16.15 -16.57 1.41
N SER A 117 15.34 -16.02 2.31
CA SER A 117 15.34 -16.50 3.69
C SER A 117 14.63 -17.86 3.77
N LYS A 118 14.97 -18.68 4.76
CA LYS A 118 14.28 -19.94 5.05
C LYS A 118 12.76 -19.77 5.16
N VAL A 119 12.31 -18.57 5.58
CA VAL A 119 10.86 -18.26 5.67
C VAL A 119 10.25 -18.21 4.28
N VAL A 120 10.89 -17.59 3.31
CA VAL A 120 10.41 -17.51 1.92
C VAL A 120 10.35 -18.90 1.30
N ASP A 121 11.44 -19.68 1.40
CA ASP A 121 11.54 -21.04 0.82
C ASP A 121 10.46 -21.99 1.34
N THR A 122 10.06 -21.81 2.61
CA THR A 122 9.04 -22.67 3.24
C THR A 122 7.63 -22.10 3.19
N SER A 123 7.43 -20.94 2.56
CA SER A 123 6.13 -20.27 2.48
C SER A 123 5.40 -20.50 1.17
N PHE A 124 6.08 -21.02 0.14
CA PHE A 124 5.52 -21.25 -1.19
C PHE A 124 5.93 -22.61 -1.71
N THR A 125 5.14 -23.16 -2.65
CA THR A 125 5.63 -24.29 -3.46
C THR A 125 6.70 -23.79 -4.44
N PRO A 126 7.63 -24.65 -4.90
CA PRO A 126 8.68 -24.24 -5.85
C PRO A 126 8.14 -23.53 -7.09
N ASP A 127 7.07 -24.04 -7.67
CA ASP A 127 6.45 -23.49 -8.89
C ASP A 127 5.85 -22.10 -8.62
N VAL A 128 5.15 -21.93 -7.50
CA VAL A 128 4.57 -20.63 -7.09
C VAL A 128 5.69 -19.62 -6.85
N LEU A 129 6.74 -20.02 -6.16
CA LEU A 129 7.88 -19.15 -5.90
C LEU A 129 8.57 -18.70 -7.18
N ASP A 130 8.79 -19.61 -8.14
CA ASP A 130 9.37 -19.29 -9.45
C ASP A 130 8.54 -18.22 -10.19
N ILE A 131 7.22 -18.39 -10.25
CA ILE A 131 6.32 -17.41 -10.87
C ILE A 131 6.37 -16.05 -10.15
N LEU A 132 6.33 -16.03 -8.82
CA LEU A 132 6.41 -14.78 -8.04
C LEU A 132 7.74 -14.04 -8.30
N LEU A 133 8.86 -14.76 -8.37
CA LEU A 133 10.17 -14.20 -8.68
C LEU A 133 10.27 -13.69 -10.12
N LYS A 134 9.63 -14.36 -11.09
CA LYS A 134 9.52 -13.88 -12.47
C LYS A 134 8.68 -12.60 -12.58
N ILE A 135 7.54 -12.54 -11.89
CA ILE A 135 6.71 -11.33 -11.81
C ILE A 135 7.52 -10.17 -11.19
N ARG A 136 8.26 -10.44 -10.12
CA ARG A 136 9.16 -9.47 -9.53
C ARG A 136 10.21 -8.99 -10.52
N THR A 137 10.85 -9.90 -11.23
CA THR A 137 11.86 -9.58 -12.26
C THR A 137 11.27 -8.65 -13.33
N TYR A 138 10.03 -8.92 -13.77
CA TYR A 138 9.32 -8.02 -14.68
C TYR A 138 9.11 -6.62 -14.07
N ALA A 139 8.57 -6.55 -12.85
CA ALA A 139 8.32 -5.28 -12.19
C ALA A 139 9.61 -4.46 -11.97
N ASP A 140 10.71 -5.14 -11.62
CA ASP A 140 12.03 -4.54 -11.41
C ASP A 140 12.68 -4.04 -12.71
N SER A 141 12.28 -4.56 -13.88
CA SER A 141 12.75 -4.10 -15.19
C SER A 141 12.12 -2.78 -15.67
N ILE A 142 11.09 -2.30 -15.01
CA ILE A 142 10.39 -1.07 -15.35
C ILE A 142 11.20 0.12 -14.86
N VAL A 143 11.55 1.05 -15.78
CA VAL A 143 12.43 2.18 -15.49
C VAL A 143 11.74 3.27 -14.66
N ASN A 144 10.46 3.57 -14.97
CA ASN A 144 9.71 4.54 -14.17
C ASN A 144 9.48 3.99 -12.75
N GLU A 145 9.95 4.69 -11.73
CA GLU A 145 9.93 4.26 -10.32
C GLU A 145 8.51 3.99 -9.82
N PHE A 146 7.55 4.87 -10.13
CA PHE A 146 6.18 4.73 -9.62
C PHE A 146 5.38 3.69 -10.41
N VAL A 147 5.61 3.55 -11.71
CA VAL A 147 5.04 2.45 -12.50
C VAL A 147 5.58 1.12 -11.99
N SER A 148 6.90 0.97 -11.85
CA SER A 148 7.54 -0.19 -11.22
C SER A 148 6.98 -0.45 -9.81
N GLY A 149 6.83 0.62 -9.03
CA GLY A 149 6.26 0.57 -7.68
C GLY A 149 4.84 0.03 -7.65
N LEU A 150 3.98 0.43 -8.60
CA LEU A 150 2.61 -0.11 -8.70
C LEU A 150 2.61 -1.62 -8.97
N PHE A 151 3.42 -2.08 -9.95
CA PHE A 151 3.56 -3.49 -10.29
C PHE A 151 4.12 -4.31 -9.12
N ARG A 152 5.12 -3.79 -8.39
CA ARG A 152 5.63 -4.40 -7.15
C ARG A 152 4.59 -4.44 -6.05
N PHE A 153 3.77 -3.38 -5.91
CA PHE A 153 2.75 -3.32 -4.88
C PHE A 153 1.59 -4.29 -5.18
N ALA A 154 1.22 -4.45 -6.45
CA ALA A 154 0.29 -5.49 -6.87
C ALA A 154 0.80 -6.89 -6.50
N LEU A 155 2.09 -7.19 -6.75
CA LEU A 155 2.72 -8.44 -6.33
C LEU A 155 2.64 -8.64 -4.81
N LEU A 156 3.02 -7.63 -4.01
CA LEU A 156 2.94 -7.70 -2.55
C LEU A 156 1.52 -7.98 -2.05
N SER A 157 0.51 -7.43 -2.73
CA SER A 157 -0.88 -7.56 -2.31
C SER A 157 -1.48 -8.96 -2.52
N ILE A 158 -0.86 -9.81 -3.35
CA ILE A 158 -1.29 -11.19 -3.60
C ILE A 158 -0.43 -12.25 -2.89
N ILE A 159 0.67 -11.86 -2.23
CA ILE A 159 1.59 -12.80 -1.59
C ILE A 159 0.88 -13.67 -0.55
N ASP A 160 0.02 -13.08 0.27
CA ASP A 160 -0.71 -13.82 1.31
C ASP A 160 -1.67 -14.86 0.68
N ASP A 161 -2.24 -14.58 -0.50
CA ASP A 161 -3.12 -15.49 -1.21
C ASP A 161 -2.35 -16.71 -1.71
N CYS A 162 -1.10 -16.50 -2.15
CA CYS A 162 -0.22 -17.53 -2.71
C CYS A 162 0.51 -18.35 -1.64
N SER A 163 0.62 -17.82 -0.41
CA SER A 163 1.41 -18.43 0.65
C SER A 163 0.76 -19.68 1.23
N LEU A 164 1.57 -20.71 1.52
CA LEU A 164 1.20 -21.88 2.34
C LEU A 164 0.96 -21.52 3.81
N LYS A 165 1.38 -20.32 4.22
CA LYS A 165 1.33 -19.85 5.61
C LYS A 165 0.39 -18.68 5.79
N VAL A 166 -0.11 -18.53 7.00
CA VAL A 166 -0.92 -17.38 7.44
C VAL A 166 -0.33 -16.81 8.72
N LYS A 167 -0.42 -15.50 8.88
CA LYS A 167 -0.01 -14.82 10.12
C LYS A 167 -0.94 -15.26 11.27
N ASP A 168 -0.35 -15.77 12.36
CA ASP A 168 -1.04 -16.20 13.58
C ASP A 168 -0.32 -15.57 14.79
N GLY A 169 -0.90 -14.52 15.35
CA GLY A 169 -0.22 -13.71 16.36
C GLY A 169 1.11 -13.16 15.86
N ASN A 170 2.19 -13.44 16.60
CA ASN A 170 3.56 -13.01 16.26
C ASN A 170 4.32 -13.98 15.32
N GLY A 171 3.66 -15.07 14.88
CA GLY A 171 4.27 -16.12 14.07
C GLY A 171 3.57 -16.39 12.76
N LEU A 172 4.12 -17.35 12.01
CA LEU A 172 3.53 -17.90 10.80
C LEU A 172 3.12 -19.35 11.04
N LYS A 173 1.90 -19.69 10.64
CA LYS A 173 1.28 -21.00 10.75
C LYS A 173 0.91 -21.54 9.37
N ILE A 174 1.06 -22.83 9.15
CA ILE A 174 0.63 -23.47 7.91
C ILE A 174 -0.89 -23.40 7.80
N LYS A 175 -1.38 -23.00 6.64
CA LYS A 175 -2.82 -22.97 6.33
C LYS A 175 -3.37 -24.40 6.31
N LYS A 176 -4.39 -24.70 7.11
CA LYS A 176 -5.04 -26.02 7.14
C LYS A 176 -5.75 -26.36 5.82
N ASN A 177 -6.30 -25.36 5.14
CA ASN A 177 -7.08 -25.51 3.90
C ASN A 177 -6.48 -24.63 2.80
N TYR A 178 -5.20 -24.86 2.48
CA TYR A 178 -4.56 -24.18 1.35
C TYR A 178 -5.23 -24.62 0.04
N LYS A 179 -5.65 -23.62 -0.74
CA LYS A 179 -6.14 -23.83 -2.10
C LYS A 179 -5.17 -23.12 -3.05
N PRO A 180 -4.50 -23.85 -3.94
CA PRO A 180 -3.61 -23.23 -4.91
C PRO A 180 -4.40 -22.33 -5.87
N ILE A 181 -3.79 -21.22 -6.26
CA ILE A 181 -4.35 -20.33 -7.28
C ILE A 181 -4.05 -20.99 -8.63
N LEU A 182 -5.09 -21.35 -9.38
CA LEU A 182 -4.97 -22.07 -10.66
C LEU A 182 -4.19 -21.28 -11.72
N ASN A 183 -4.38 -19.96 -11.76
CA ASN A 183 -3.64 -19.08 -12.68
C ASN A 183 -3.12 -17.85 -11.91
N LEU A 184 -1.92 -17.98 -11.37
CA LEU A 184 -1.28 -16.94 -10.57
C LEU A 184 -0.99 -15.68 -11.39
N VAL A 185 -0.58 -15.81 -12.65
CA VAL A 185 -0.32 -14.68 -13.52
C VAL A 185 -1.58 -13.87 -13.78
N SER A 186 -2.70 -14.54 -14.11
CA SER A 186 -3.99 -13.88 -14.29
C SER A 186 -4.43 -13.16 -12.99
N HIS A 187 -4.31 -13.82 -11.85
CA HIS A 187 -4.64 -13.23 -10.54
C HIS A 187 -3.83 -11.94 -10.27
N TYR A 188 -2.54 -11.96 -10.59
CA TYR A 188 -1.66 -10.79 -10.50
C TYR A 188 -2.10 -9.65 -11.44
N LEU A 189 -2.36 -9.97 -12.71
CA LEU A 189 -2.78 -8.97 -13.71
C LEU A 189 -4.14 -8.37 -13.36
N ASP A 190 -5.10 -9.17 -12.90
CA ASP A 190 -6.40 -8.70 -12.44
C ASP A 190 -6.27 -7.75 -11.24
N LYS A 191 -5.35 -8.04 -10.33
CA LYS A 191 -5.06 -7.14 -9.20
C LYS A 191 -4.45 -5.83 -9.67
N THR A 192 -3.49 -5.88 -10.60
CA THR A 192 -2.85 -4.67 -11.15
C THR A 192 -3.87 -3.82 -11.93
N LYS A 193 -4.75 -4.46 -12.70
CA LYS A 193 -5.82 -3.78 -13.43
C LYS A 193 -6.79 -3.06 -12.49
N ARG A 194 -7.23 -3.71 -11.41
CA ARG A 194 -8.07 -3.04 -10.39
C ARG A 194 -7.37 -1.83 -9.76
N MET A 195 -6.05 -1.91 -9.53
CA MET A 195 -5.30 -0.77 -9.04
C MET A 195 -5.27 0.38 -10.07
N LEU A 196 -5.17 0.06 -11.35
CA LEU A 196 -5.27 1.07 -12.43
C LEU A 196 -6.66 1.69 -12.48
N ASP A 197 -7.73 0.88 -12.39
CA ASP A 197 -9.11 1.38 -12.35
C ASP A 197 -9.32 2.34 -11.15
N ASP A 198 -8.78 1.99 -9.98
CA ASP A 198 -8.81 2.86 -8.80
C ASP A 198 -8.02 4.17 -9.00
N ILE A 199 -6.90 4.15 -9.71
CA ILE A 199 -6.14 5.36 -10.06
C ILE A 199 -7.01 6.29 -10.92
N GLN A 200 -7.75 5.77 -11.87
CA GLN A 200 -8.64 6.59 -12.72
C GLN A 200 -9.75 7.29 -11.91
N ILE A 201 -10.17 6.70 -10.78
CA ILE A 201 -11.21 7.25 -9.89
C ILE A 201 -10.62 8.18 -8.83
N ALA A 202 -9.47 7.84 -8.26
CA ALA A 202 -8.91 8.44 -7.05
C ALA A 202 -7.44 8.88 -7.24
N ASN A 203 -7.19 9.74 -8.24
CA ASN A 203 -5.87 10.27 -8.55
C ASN A 203 -5.73 11.73 -8.05
N TYR A 204 -5.34 11.89 -6.80
CA TYR A 204 -5.32 13.19 -6.13
C TYR A 204 -3.95 13.85 -6.25
N ASP A 205 -3.92 15.10 -6.73
CA ASP A 205 -2.71 15.95 -6.84
C ASP A 205 -2.60 16.87 -5.61
N THR A 206 -2.48 16.26 -4.44
CA THR A 206 -2.27 16.99 -3.18
C THR A 206 -1.00 16.47 -2.52
N GLU A 207 -0.15 17.37 -2.04
CA GLU A 207 1.15 17.02 -1.45
C GLU A 207 0.99 15.99 -0.32
N CYS A 208 1.66 14.85 -0.49
CA CYS A 208 1.80 13.82 0.53
C CYS A 208 3.25 13.36 0.62
N GLN A 209 3.77 13.27 1.83
CA GLN A 209 5.11 12.76 2.09
C GLN A 209 5.01 11.55 3.01
N ALA A 210 5.56 10.41 2.58
CA ALA A 210 5.76 9.23 3.41
C ALA A 210 7.26 9.07 3.69
N ILE A 211 7.63 9.11 4.97
CA ILE A 211 9.03 9.20 5.42
C ILE A 211 9.36 7.94 6.21
N TYR A 212 10.42 7.24 5.78
CA TYR A 212 10.99 6.14 6.55
C TYR A 212 11.77 6.69 7.74
N GLY A 213 11.40 6.28 8.94
CA GLY A 213 12.04 6.67 10.18
C GLY A 213 11.04 6.81 11.33
N SER A 214 11.59 7.03 12.52
CA SER A 214 10.80 7.24 13.73
C SER A 214 10.70 8.72 14.04
N MET A 215 9.51 9.21 14.38
CA MET A 215 9.28 10.60 14.80
C MET A 215 9.99 11.00 16.08
N ILE A 216 10.36 10.05 16.92
CA ILE A 216 11.14 10.32 18.14
C ILE A 216 12.64 10.52 17.86
N ASN A 217 13.08 10.24 16.63
CA ASN A 217 14.44 10.48 16.21
C ASN A 217 14.57 11.95 15.73
N GLU A 218 15.49 12.70 16.31
CA GLU A 218 15.69 14.13 16.03
C GLU A 218 16.01 14.40 14.55
N GLU A 219 16.87 13.58 13.94
CA GLU A 219 17.20 13.68 12.51
C GLU A 219 15.96 13.52 11.62
N THR A 220 15.11 12.56 11.97
CA THR A 220 13.86 12.31 11.24
C THR A 220 12.87 13.46 11.45
N PHE A 221 12.72 13.95 12.68
CA PHE A 221 11.86 15.09 12.99
C PHE A 221 12.32 16.38 12.30
N ASN A 222 13.62 16.63 12.20
CA ASN A 222 14.19 17.80 11.53
C ASN A 222 13.80 17.90 10.04
N ARG A 223 13.36 16.80 9.41
CA ARG A 223 12.88 16.79 8.02
C ARG A 223 11.56 17.55 7.83
N ILE A 224 10.82 17.80 8.90
CA ILE A 224 9.51 18.46 8.86
C ILE A 224 9.41 19.67 9.80
N LYS A 225 10.50 20.08 10.48
CA LYS A 225 10.50 21.15 11.48
C LYS A 225 9.91 22.48 11.00
N ASP A 226 10.06 22.76 9.69
CA ASP A 226 9.57 23.99 9.07
C ASP A 226 8.13 23.85 8.50
N ARG A 227 7.47 22.69 8.73
CA ARG A 227 6.11 22.44 8.27
C ARG A 227 5.11 22.80 9.35
N LYS A 228 4.09 23.56 8.97
CA LYS A 228 2.99 23.88 9.90
C LYS A 228 2.03 22.70 9.97
N VAL A 229 2.04 21.97 11.08
CA VAL A 229 1.12 20.87 11.36
C VAL A 229 -0.13 21.42 12.04
N GLY A 230 -1.30 21.25 11.40
CA GLY A 230 -2.58 21.68 11.94
C GLY A 230 -3.33 20.58 12.70
N LEU A 231 -3.05 19.32 12.34
CA LEU A 231 -3.66 18.15 12.97
C LEU A 231 -2.66 16.99 13.02
N CYS A 232 -2.62 16.31 14.17
CA CYS A 232 -1.88 15.06 14.32
C CYS A 232 -2.87 13.93 14.63
N VAL A 233 -2.88 12.86 13.80
CA VAL A 233 -3.76 11.70 13.95
C VAL A 233 -2.93 10.45 13.98
N PHE A 234 -3.10 9.60 15.00
CA PHE A 234 -2.38 8.33 15.08
C PHE A 234 -3.10 7.32 15.96
N SER A 235 -2.79 6.05 15.70
CA SER A 235 -3.11 4.93 16.59
C SER A 235 -1.80 4.19 16.86
N PRO A 236 -1.36 4.13 18.10
CA PRO A 236 -0.11 3.48 18.47
C PRO A 236 -0.17 1.95 18.37
#